data_0e097900e0eca2a6672568db7c23c880
#
_entry.id   0e097900e0eca2a6672568db7c23c880
#
_cell.length_a   1.000
_cell.length_b   1.000
_cell.length_c   1.000
_cell.angle_alpha   90.00
_cell.angle_beta   90.00
_cell.angle_gamma   90.00
#
_symmetry.space_group_name_H-M   'P 1'
#
loop_
_entity.id
_entity.type
_entity.pdbx_description
1 polymer ?
#
loop_
_entity_poly.entity_id
_entity_poly.type
_entity_poly.pdbx_seq_one_letter_code
_entity_poly.pdbx_strand_id
1 'polypeptide(L)'
;AGRPDQVDVVVNVVERNSGSFVFGLGYQQLYGLTASISLSENNFLGTGNRVAVSVQNNSYSQRLSFSYLDPYFTENGVSVGYNLSFSNYDQSNNNTANYTSSNTNLEAVFGVPLTENDNILFTIGYDKTDLTTFVGSTPEPLIDYLATVLGPSPRFPCFPSGDDDNNATTPPGNDDNNPTSPDPDVCGGNQLWPINQFRAATGWGRDTRNDYVLPTRGTLNRAGVEFSFPGSDIAYYKFSYEFEYYKPLNSWLVFKAGTDLGYGDS
;
A
#
# COMPACT_ATOMS: atom_id res chain seq x y z
N ALA A 1 34.17 39.97 30.39
CA ALA A 1 34.23 40.93 29.29
C ALA A 1 34.28 40.11 28.00
N GLY A 2 33.14 40.02 27.29
CA GLY A 2 33.03 39.31 26.01
C GLY A 2 33.88 40.01 24.94
N ARG A 3 34.41 39.25 24.03
CA ARG A 3 35.06 39.78 22.83
C ARG A 3 34.01 40.48 21.97
N PRO A 4 34.31 41.66 21.37
CA PRO A 4 33.30 42.44 20.63
C PRO A 4 32.78 41.76 19.35
N ASP A 5 33.36 40.64 18.96
CA ASP A 5 33.04 39.84 17.79
C ASP A 5 32.30 38.50 18.12
N GLN A 6 31.93 38.29 19.38
CA GLN A 6 31.22 37.10 19.84
C GLN A 6 29.82 37.45 20.33
N VAL A 7 28.84 36.64 19.89
CA VAL A 7 27.45 36.70 20.33
C VAL A 7 27.15 35.42 21.07
N ASP A 8 26.69 35.52 22.31
CA ASP A 8 26.17 34.38 23.06
C ASP A 8 24.71 34.14 22.65
N VAL A 9 24.46 32.99 22.02
CA VAL A 9 23.09 32.57 21.66
C VAL A 9 22.59 31.68 22.77
N VAL A 10 21.53 32.09 23.46
CA VAL A 10 20.85 31.29 24.47
C VAL A 10 19.61 30.68 23.83
N VAL A 11 19.58 29.34 23.67
CA VAL A 11 18.43 28.62 23.17
C VAL A 11 17.66 28.05 24.37
N ASN A 12 16.45 28.54 24.59
CA ASN A 12 15.55 27.98 25.59
C ASN A 12 14.69 26.91 24.96
N VAL A 13 14.85 25.64 25.41
CA VAL A 13 14.09 24.50 24.93
C VAL A 13 13.05 24.11 25.98
N VAL A 14 11.81 23.93 25.54
CA VAL A 14 10.73 23.40 26.34
C VAL A 14 10.35 22.03 25.77
N GLU A 15 10.44 21.00 26.57
CA GLU A 15 10.06 19.64 26.18
C GLU A 15 8.55 19.57 25.93
N ARG A 16 8.17 18.89 24.84
CA ARG A 16 6.79 18.57 24.49
C ARG A 16 6.69 17.08 24.23
N ASN A 17 5.51 16.53 24.47
CA ASN A 17 5.22 15.14 24.09
C ASN A 17 5.38 14.99 22.59
N SER A 18 6.26 14.10 22.17
CA SER A 18 6.54 13.74 20.77
C SER A 18 5.65 12.61 20.28
N GLY A 19 4.99 11.88 21.20
CA GLY A 19 4.12 10.77 20.93
C GLY A 19 2.63 11.14 20.87
N SER A 20 1.90 10.41 20.05
CA SER A 20 0.45 10.45 19.99
C SER A 20 -0.15 9.05 20.03
N PHE A 21 -1.25 8.91 20.78
CA PHE A 21 -2.06 7.70 20.82
C PHE A 21 -3.48 8.06 20.42
N VAL A 22 -4.00 7.35 19.44
CA VAL A 22 -5.37 7.53 18.95
C VAL A 22 -6.09 6.20 19.03
N PHE A 23 -7.24 6.20 19.67
CA PHE A 23 -8.17 5.08 19.70
C PHE A 23 -9.48 5.51 19.05
N GLY A 24 -9.98 4.71 18.10
CA GLY A 24 -11.21 4.96 17.38
C GLY A 24 -12.15 3.77 17.46
N LEU A 25 -13.41 4.05 17.73
CA LEU A 25 -14.53 3.10 17.58
C LEU A 25 -15.58 3.74 16.70
N GLY A 26 -16.08 3.00 15.73
CA GLY A 26 -17.12 3.44 14.83
C GLY A 26 -18.02 2.29 14.40
N TYR A 27 -19.20 2.60 13.92
CA TYR A 27 -20.10 1.64 13.31
C TYR A 27 -20.53 2.16 11.94
N GLN A 28 -20.39 1.30 10.94
CA GLN A 28 -20.88 1.56 9.59
C GLN A 28 -21.78 0.40 9.16
N GLN A 29 -22.89 0.72 8.52
CA GLN A 29 -23.86 -0.31 8.11
C GLN A 29 -23.24 -1.37 7.19
N LEU A 30 -22.29 -0.98 6.32
CA LEU A 30 -21.64 -1.89 5.38
C LEU A 30 -20.49 -2.69 6.00
N TYR A 31 -19.71 -2.07 6.90
CA TYR A 31 -18.49 -2.65 7.46
C TYR A 31 -18.62 -3.08 8.93
N GLY A 32 -19.80 -2.92 9.51
CA GLY A 32 -20.05 -3.25 10.91
C GLY A 32 -19.29 -2.38 11.91
N LEU A 33 -18.91 -2.98 13.02
CA LEU A 33 -18.12 -2.34 14.05
C LEU A 33 -16.67 -2.21 13.57
N THR A 34 -16.15 -0.99 13.57
CA THR A 34 -14.75 -0.69 13.25
C THR A 34 -14.02 -0.27 14.51
N ALA A 35 -12.92 -0.92 14.81
CA ALA A 35 -11.99 -0.54 15.87
C ALA A 35 -10.64 -0.16 15.26
N SER A 36 -10.03 0.92 15.73
CA SER A 36 -8.70 1.34 15.29
C SER A 36 -7.86 1.82 16.46
N ILE A 37 -6.58 1.48 16.43
CA ILE A 37 -5.56 1.95 17.37
C ILE A 37 -4.39 2.45 16.54
N SER A 38 -3.91 3.64 16.85
CA SER A 38 -2.70 4.20 16.23
C SER A 38 -1.80 4.79 17.30
N LEU A 39 -0.54 4.40 17.27
CA LEU A 39 0.53 4.92 18.10
C LEU A 39 1.59 5.53 17.18
N SER A 40 2.01 6.75 17.46
CA SER A 40 3.09 7.42 16.70
C SER A 40 3.98 8.17 17.66
N GLU A 41 5.29 8.00 17.52
CA GLU A 41 6.33 8.67 18.27
C GLU A 41 7.30 9.33 17.29
N ASN A 42 7.51 10.66 17.39
CA ASN A 42 8.34 11.41 16.45
C ASN A 42 9.80 11.59 16.93
N ASN A 43 10.09 11.20 18.15
CA ASN A 43 11.43 11.23 18.71
C ASN A 43 11.70 9.96 19.50
N PHE A 44 11.66 8.83 18.79
CA PHE A 44 11.78 7.53 19.39
C PHE A 44 13.12 7.37 20.13
N LEU A 45 13.04 7.13 21.43
CA LEU A 45 14.21 7.03 22.35
C LEU A 45 15.15 8.25 22.29
N GLY A 46 14.69 9.43 21.92
CA GLY A 46 15.50 10.63 21.84
C GLY A 46 16.40 10.73 20.60
N THR A 47 16.21 9.85 19.61
CA THR A 47 17.05 9.80 18.40
C THR A 47 16.59 10.76 17.29
N GLY A 48 15.42 11.37 17.42
CA GLY A 48 14.78 12.14 16.36
C GLY A 48 14.07 11.28 15.30
N ASN A 49 14.14 9.97 15.42
CA ASN A 49 13.50 9.05 14.48
C ASN A 49 12.02 8.90 14.78
N ARG A 50 11.24 8.69 13.75
CA ARG A 50 9.80 8.49 13.85
C ARG A 50 9.46 7.01 13.75
N VAL A 51 8.62 6.55 14.68
CA VAL A 51 8.03 5.20 14.66
C VAL A 51 6.52 5.36 14.72
N ALA A 52 5.80 4.62 13.89
CA ALA A 52 4.35 4.54 13.98
C ALA A 52 3.86 3.12 13.79
N VAL A 53 2.84 2.75 14.58
CA VAL A 53 2.14 1.47 14.48
C VAL A 53 0.65 1.77 14.41
N SER A 54 -0.06 1.14 13.49
CA SER A 54 -1.50 1.22 13.45
C SER A 54 -2.14 -0.14 13.22
N VAL A 55 -3.25 -0.37 13.91
CA VAL A 55 -4.10 -1.55 13.78
C VAL A 55 -5.52 -1.08 13.52
N GLN A 56 -6.14 -1.64 12.51
CA GLN A 56 -7.54 -1.41 12.19
C GLN A 56 -8.21 -2.75 11.93
N ASN A 57 -9.40 -2.93 12.50
CA ASN A 57 -10.19 -4.14 12.31
C ASN A 57 -11.66 -3.79 12.13
N ASN A 58 -12.27 -4.35 11.09
CA ASN A 58 -13.72 -4.39 10.89
C ASN A 58 -14.09 -5.69 10.14
N SER A 59 -15.37 -5.90 9.86
CA SER A 59 -15.84 -7.12 9.20
C SER A 59 -15.36 -7.28 7.75
N TYR A 60 -14.94 -6.18 7.12
CA TYR A 60 -14.48 -6.15 5.74
C TYR A 60 -12.96 -6.17 5.62
N SER A 61 -12.26 -5.50 6.53
CA SER A 61 -10.80 -5.37 6.45
C SER A 61 -10.12 -5.44 7.80
N GLN A 62 -9.00 -6.12 7.81
CA GLN A 62 -8.05 -6.14 8.92
C GLN A 62 -6.74 -5.57 8.39
N ARG A 63 -6.19 -4.57 9.07
CA ARG A 63 -4.93 -3.94 8.68
C ARG A 63 -4.03 -3.74 9.88
N LEU A 64 -2.78 -4.13 9.72
CA LEU A 64 -1.66 -3.81 10.61
C LEU A 64 -0.61 -3.07 9.79
N SER A 65 -0.14 -1.93 10.26
CA SER A 65 0.99 -1.24 9.65
C SER A 65 2.02 -0.81 10.68
N PHE A 66 3.26 -0.90 10.29
CA PHE A 66 4.43 -0.40 11.01
C PHE A 66 5.23 0.49 10.07
N SER A 67 5.64 1.66 10.54
CA SER A 67 6.55 2.53 9.81
C SER A 67 7.65 3.05 10.72
N TYR A 68 8.84 3.11 10.18
CA TYR A 68 10.03 3.73 10.76
C TYR A 68 10.60 4.74 9.79
N LEU A 69 11.00 5.89 10.25
CA LEU A 69 11.65 6.93 9.45
C LEU A 69 12.79 7.55 10.24
N ASP A 70 13.97 7.51 9.67
CA ASP A 70 15.12 8.29 10.06
C ASP A 70 15.26 9.48 9.11
N PRO A 71 14.89 10.71 9.51
CA PRO A 71 14.92 11.87 8.64
C PRO A 71 16.32 12.41 8.36
N TYR A 72 17.31 12.01 9.17
CA TYR A 72 18.70 12.47 9.09
C TYR A 72 19.69 11.30 9.13
N PHE A 73 19.43 10.26 8.34
CA PHE A 73 20.32 9.11 8.21
C PHE A 73 21.75 9.51 7.83
N THR A 74 21.89 10.61 7.10
CA THR A 74 23.19 11.26 6.83
C THR A 74 23.16 12.72 7.24
N GLU A 75 24.33 13.30 7.49
CA GLU A 75 24.48 14.72 7.80
C GLU A 75 23.94 15.67 6.71
N ASN A 76 23.88 15.20 5.48
CA ASN A 76 23.33 15.94 4.33
C ASN A 76 21.81 15.86 4.22
N GLY A 77 21.11 15.29 5.21
CA GLY A 77 19.65 15.23 5.25
C GLY A 77 19.03 14.12 4.38
N VAL A 78 19.82 13.13 3.98
CA VAL A 78 19.23 11.92 3.36
C VAL A 78 18.41 11.20 4.42
N SER A 79 17.15 10.91 4.11
CA SER A 79 16.25 10.15 4.96
C SER A 79 16.14 8.70 4.53
N VAL A 80 15.91 7.81 5.50
CA VAL A 80 15.63 6.39 5.26
C VAL A 80 14.37 6.00 6.01
N GLY A 81 13.42 5.40 5.30
CA GLY A 81 12.18 4.90 5.87
C GLY A 81 11.97 3.41 5.55
N TYR A 82 11.33 2.71 6.47
CA TYR A 82 10.87 1.33 6.30
C TYR A 82 9.38 1.26 6.60
N ASN A 83 8.62 0.66 5.69
CA ASN A 83 7.21 0.42 5.87
C ASN A 83 6.94 -1.08 5.77
N LEU A 84 6.17 -1.59 6.72
CA LEU A 84 5.67 -2.96 6.73
C LEU A 84 4.17 -2.90 6.94
N SER A 85 3.39 -3.53 6.07
CA SER A 85 1.95 -3.61 6.24
C SER A 85 1.41 -4.98 5.89
N PHE A 86 0.42 -5.39 6.67
CA PHE A 86 -0.39 -6.58 6.43
C PHE A 86 -1.84 -6.13 6.36
N SER A 87 -2.56 -6.58 5.34
CA SER A 87 -3.97 -6.29 5.22
C SER A 87 -4.72 -7.47 4.61
N ASN A 88 -5.84 -7.81 5.24
CA ASN A 88 -6.77 -8.79 4.72
C ASN A 88 -8.06 -8.08 4.36
N TYR A 89 -8.59 -8.34 3.19
CA TYR A 89 -9.87 -7.84 2.71
C TYR A 89 -10.80 -9.00 2.38
N ASP A 90 -11.97 -8.98 2.95
CA ASP A 90 -13.03 -9.94 2.67
C ASP A 90 -14.16 -9.23 1.90
N GLN A 91 -14.18 -9.44 0.58
CA GLN A 91 -15.19 -8.90 -0.32
C GLN A 91 -16.47 -9.75 -0.35
N SER A 92 -16.44 -10.95 0.25
CA SER A 92 -17.59 -11.88 0.20
C SER A 92 -18.83 -11.32 0.88
N ASN A 93 -18.65 -10.41 1.84
CA ASN A 93 -19.73 -9.72 2.54
C ASN A 93 -20.31 -8.51 1.80
N ASN A 94 -19.67 -8.10 0.71
CA ASN A 94 -20.16 -7.00 -0.14
C ASN A 94 -20.72 -7.61 -1.42
N ASN A 95 -21.97 -7.36 -1.74
CA ASN A 95 -22.69 -7.87 -2.91
C ASN A 95 -22.08 -7.48 -4.29
N THR A 96 -20.82 -7.10 -4.35
CA THR A 96 -20.13 -6.63 -5.55
C THR A 96 -19.25 -7.68 -6.21
N ALA A 97 -18.55 -8.49 -5.45
CA ALA A 97 -17.71 -9.59 -5.97
C ALA A 97 -17.26 -10.48 -4.82
N ASN A 98 -17.33 -11.79 -5.00
CA ASN A 98 -16.88 -12.73 -3.98
C ASN A 98 -15.42 -13.10 -4.21
N TYR A 99 -14.53 -12.47 -3.48
CA TYR A 99 -13.12 -12.86 -3.35
C TYR A 99 -12.54 -12.34 -2.02
N THR A 100 -11.47 -12.93 -1.57
CA THR A 100 -10.69 -12.41 -0.45
C THR A 100 -9.27 -12.08 -0.90
N SER A 101 -8.66 -11.09 -0.31
CA SER A 101 -7.29 -10.67 -0.63
C SER A 101 -6.48 -10.47 0.64
N SER A 102 -5.37 -11.18 0.76
CA SER A 102 -4.37 -10.97 1.81
C SER A 102 -3.14 -10.32 1.20
N ASN A 103 -2.77 -9.15 1.69
CA ASN A 103 -1.65 -8.39 1.16
C ASN A 103 -0.59 -8.18 2.23
N THR A 104 0.65 -8.45 1.88
CA THR A 104 1.85 -8.13 2.66
C THR A 104 2.69 -7.18 1.84
N ASN A 105 3.00 -6.02 2.39
CA ASN A 105 3.88 -5.04 1.76
C ASN A 105 5.09 -4.80 2.65
N LEU A 106 6.27 -4.86 2.08
CA LEU A 106 7.54 -4.48 2.69
C LEU A 106 8.23 -3.47 1.78
N GLU A 107 8.58 -2.31 2.31
CA GLU A 107 9.10 -1.20 1.53
C GLU A 107 10.23 -0.49 2.25
N ALA A 108 11.28 -0.15 1.51
CA ALA A 108 12.34 0.75 1.93
C ALA A 108 12.32 2.00 1.03
N VAL A 109 12.34 3.17 1.66
CA VAL A 109 12.28 4.48 0.98
C VAL A 109 13.50 5.29 1.36
N PHE A 110 14.20 5.83 0.37
CA PHE A 110 15.33 6.73 0.53
C PHE A 110 14.95 8.10 -0.02
N GLY A 111 14.99 9.11 0.83
CA GLY A 111 14.70 10.49 0.44
C GLY A 111 15.98 11.31 0.38
N VAL A 112 16.25 11.92 -0.77
CA VAL A 112 17.42 12.76 -1.01
C VAL A 112 16.96 14.19 -1.29
N PRO A 113 17.17 15.13 -0.36
CA PRO A 113 16.89 16.54 -0.62
C PRO A 113 17.95 17.08 -1.58
N LEU A 114 17.51 17.66 -2.69
CA LEU A 114 18.41 18.32 -3.65
C LEU A 114 18.53 19.81 -3.34
N THR A 115 17.41 20.44 -3.01
CA THR A 115 17.32 21.84 -2.60
C THR A 115 16.23 21.97 -1.52
N GLU A 116 15.98 23.19 -1.03
CA GLU A 116 14.88 23.44 -0.09
C GLU A 116 13.49 23.06 -0.65
N ASN A 117 13.34 23.09 -1.97
CA ASN A 117 12.06 22.83 -2.65
C ASN A 117 12.06 21.54 -3.48
N ASP A 118 13.21 20.92 -3.70
CA ASP A 118 13.35 19.74 -4.57
C ASP A 118 13.82 18.52 -3.78
N ASN A 119 13.16 17.41 -3.98
CA ASN A 119 13.55 16.13 -3.39
C ASN A 119 13.43 14.99 -4.41
N ILE A 120 14.27 13.97 -4.23
CA ILE A 120 14.16 12.71 -4.94
C ILE A 120 13.86 11.61 -3.92
N LEU A 121 12.97 10.72 -4.28
CA LEU A 121 12.64 9.50 -3.55
C LEU A 121 13.06 8.29 -4.36
N PHE A 122 13.71 7.35 -3.71
CA PHE A 122 13.96 6.01 -4.26
C PHE A 122 13.26 5.00 -3.37
N THR A 123 12.46 4.14 -3.96
CA THR A 123 11.70 3.12 -3.26
C THR A 123 12.03 1.76 -3.81
N ILE A 124 12.26 0.80 -2.93
CA ILE A 124 12.34 -0.63 -3.24
C ILE A 124 11.29 -1.32 -2.38
N GLY A 125 10.45 -2.12 -3.01
CA GLY A 125 9.35 -2.80 -2.34
C GLY A 125 9.22 -4.26 -2.76
N TYR A 126 8.66 -5.02 -1.84
CA TYR A 126 8.15 -6.37 -2.09
C TYR A 126 6.70 -6.41 -1.64
N ASP A 127 5.83 -6.78 -2.56
CA ASP A 127 4.41 -6.95 -2.33
C ASP A 127 4.04 -8.41 -2.58
N LYS A 128 3.44 -9.05 -1.59
CA LYS A 128 2.83 -10.37 -1.73
C LYS A 128 1.32 -10.22 -1.60
N THR A 129 0.60 -10.63 -2.62
CA THR A 129 -0.87 -10.67 -2.63
C THR A 129 -1.31 -12.11 -2.80
N ASP A 130 -2.04 -12.63 -1.83
CA ASP A 130 -2.72 -13.90 -1.93
C ASP A 130 -4.21 -13.61 -2.20
N LEU A 131 -4.64 -13.80 -3.44
CA LEU A 131 -6.02 -13.59 -3.87
C LEU A 131 -6.74 -14.94 -3.88
N THR A 132 -7.85 -15.05 -3.14
CA THR A 132 -8.69 -16.25 -3.12
C THR A 132 -9.99 -15.96 -3.85
N THR A 133 -10.27 -16.72 -4.88
CA THR A 133 -11.51 -16.67 -5.65
C THR A 133 -12.39 -17.90 -5.31
N PHE A 134 -13.71 -17.72 -5.43
CA PHE A 134 -14.70 -18.73 -5.08
C PHE A 134 -15.41 -19.19 -6.34
N VAL A 135 -15.36 -20.47 -6.63
CA VAL A 135 -16.01 -21.06 -7.81
C VAL A 135 -17.52 -20.81 -7.77
N GLY A 136 -18.07 -20.34 -8.89
CA GLY A 136 -19.50 -20.04 -9.04
C GLY A 136 -19.97 -18.71 -8.43
N SER A 137 -19.12 -17.97 -7.71
CA SER A 137 -19.49 -16.70 -7.11
C SER A 137 -18.52 -15.54 -7.40
N THR A 138 -17.26 -15.85 -7.73
CA THR A 138 -16.33 -14.85 -8.28
C THR A 138 -16.65 -14.62 -9.76
N PRO A 139 -16.67 -13.36 -10.26
CA PRO A 139 -16.91 -13.07 -11.66
C PRO A 139 -15.92 -13.78 -12.60
N GLU A 140 -16.41 -14.50 -13.60
CA GLU A 140 -15.58 -15.21 -14.59
C GLU A 140 -14.51 -14.34 -15.24
N PRO A 141 -14.78 -13.07 -15.65
CA PRO A 141 -13.73 -12.22 -16.25
C PRO A 141 -12.52 -12.00 -15.35
N LEU A 142 -12.69 -12.04 -14.03
CA LEU A 142 -11.56 -11.93 -13.09
C LEU A 142 -10.74 -13.23 -13.09
N ILE A 143 -11.40 -14.37 -13.08
CA ILE A 143 -10.73 -15.68 -13.11
C ILE A 143 -9.96 -15.85 -14.42
N ASP A 144 -10.57 -15.52 -15.56
CA ASP A 144 -9.94 -15.57 -16.89
C ASP A 144 -8.72 -14.64 -16.97
N TYR A 145 -8.82 -13.44 -16.43
CA TYR A 145 -7.70 -12.52 -16.36
C TYR A 145 -6.54 -13.10 -15.53
N LEU A 146 -6.82 -13.62 -14.35
CA LEU A 146 -5.82 -14.21 -13.47
C LEU A 146 -5.17 -15.44 -14.14
N ALA A 147 -5.95 -16.29 -14.78
CA ALA A 147 -5.45 -17.45 -15.52
C ALA A 147 -4.58 -17.05 -16.73
N THR A 148 -4.90 -15.94 -17.38
CA THR A 148 -4.12 -15.41 -18.51
C THR A 148 -2.77 -14.84 -18.06
N VAL A 149 -2.75 -14.10 -16.95
CA VAL A 149 -1.57 -13.40 -16.47
C VAL A 149 -0.64 -14.29 -15.64
N LEU A 150 -1.21 -15.12 -14.77
CA LEU A 150 -0.46 -15.96 -13.82
C LEU A 150 -0.31 -17.42 -14.28
N GLY A 151 -0.98 -17.79 -15.37
CA GLY A 151 -1.10 -19.19 -15.79
C GLY A 151 -2.19 -19.93 -15.01
N PRO A 152 -2.37 -21.23 -15.28
CA PRO A 152 -3.36 -22.03 -14.58
C PRO A 152 -3.04 -22.05 -13.09
N SER A 153 -4.06 -21.82 -12.26
CA SER A 153 -3.91 -21.78 -10.80
C SER A 153 -3.11 -23.00 -10.28
N PRO A 154 -1.97 -22.79 -9.62
CA PRO A 154 -1.08 -23.88 -9.27
C PRO A 154 -1.62 -24.78 -8.14
N ARG A 155 -2.74 -24.44 -7.54
CA ARG A 155 -3.27 -25.21 -6.41
C ARG A 155 -4.78 -25.27 -6.40
N PHE A 156 -5.26 -26.38 -6.91
CA PHE A 156 -6.51 -26.96 -6.47
C PHE A 156 -6.18 -28.07 -5.46
N PRO A 157 -6.23 -27.83 -4.15
CA PRO A 157 -6.63 -28.93 -3.32
C PRO A 157 -8.14 -29.08 -3.58
N CYS A 158 -8.51 -29.91 -4.52
CA CYS A 158 -9.84 -30.47 -4.52
C CYS A 158 -9.95 -31.26 -3.21
N PHE A 159 -10.42 -30.59 -2.15
CA PHE A 159 -10.95 -31.32 -1.03
C PHE A 159 -12.32 -31.78 -1.49
N PRO A 160 -12.56 -33.11 -1.56
CA PRO A 160 -13.91 -33.58 -1.76
C PRO A 160 -14.73 -32.90 -0.65
N SER A 161 -15.74 -32.14 -1.04
CA SER A 161 -16.79 -31.76 -0.09
C SER A 161 -17.22 -33.05 0.57
N GLY A 162 -17.06 -33.08 1.91
CA GLY A 162 -17.50 -34.24 2.65
C GLY A 162 -19.01 -34.34 2.50
N ASP A 163 -19.46 -35.08 1.53
CA ASP A 163 -20.77 -35.70 1.58
C ASP A 163 -20.73 -36.64 2.78
N ASP A 164 -21.55 -36.35 3.77
CA ASP A 164 -21.77 -37.13 4.98
C ASP A 164 -22.36 -38.52 4.67
N ASP A 165 -22.13 -39.07 3.48
CA ASP A 165 -22.46 -40.43 3.13
C ASP A 165 -21.28 -41.31 3.51
N ASN A 166 -21.50 -42.07 4.59
CA ASN A 166 -20.60 -43.03 5.24
C ASN A 166 -20.04 -44.13 4.30
N ASN A 167 -19.56 -43.79 3.12
CA ASN A 167 -18.92 -44.75 2.21
C ASN A 167 -17.67 -44.19 1.53
N ALA A 168 -16.67 -43.80 2.35
CA ALA A 168 -15.37 -43.31 1.92
C ALA A 168 -14.43 -44.43 1.45
N THR A 169 -14.81 -45.28 0.50
CA THR A 169 -13.93 -46.33 -0.03
C THR A 169 -13.84 -46.40 -1.55
N THR A 170 -14.47 -45.49 -2.26
CA THR A 170 -14.25 -45.42 -3.73
C THR A 170 -13.62 -44.04 -4.07
N PRO A 171 -12.42 -44.02 -4.69
CA PRO A 171 -11.96 -42.81 -5.37
C PRO A 171 -13.05 -42.44 -6.39
N PRO A 172 -13.33 -41.11 -6.61
CA PRO A 172 -14.33 -40.69 -7.58
C PRO A 172 -14.05 -41.40 -8.90
N GLY A 173 -15.00 -42.17 -9.34
CA GLY A 173 -14.87 -43.04 -10.50
C GLY A 173 -14.61 -42.19 -11.73
N ASN A 174 -13.57 -42.56 -12.45
CA ASN A 174 -13.43 -42.24 -13.86
C ASN A 174 -14.59 -42.93 -14.60
N ASP A 175 -15.71 -42.25 -14.69
CA ASP A 175 -16.80 -42.64 -15.54
C ASP A 175 -16.72 -41.98 -16.88
N ASP A 176 -15.62 -41.92 -17.50
CA ASP A 176 -15.57 -41.65 -18.93
C ASP A 176 -14.14 -41.86 -19.41
N ASN A 177 -14.03 -42.45 -20.54
CA ASN A 177 -12.84 -42.87 -21.24
C ASN A 177 -11.78 -41.79 -21.57
N ASN A 178 -11.62 -40.78 -20.73
CA ASN A 178 -10.59 -39.76 -20.89
C ASN A 178 -9.86 -39.48 -19.56
N PRO A 179 -8.69 -40.11 -19.33
CA PRO A 179 -7.93 -39.95 -18.08
C PRO A 179 -7.18 -38.62 -17.91
N THR A 180 -7.42 -37.61 -18.75
CA THR A 180 -6.60 -36.41 -18.80
C THR A 180 -7.35 -35.07 -18.61
N SER A 181 -8.65 -35.11 -18.35
CA SER A 181 -9.41 -33.90 -18.05
C SER A 181 -9.92 -33.96 -16.60
N PRO A 182 -9.42 -33.13 -15.67
CA PRO A 182 -10.10 -32.99 -14.40
C PRO A 182 -11.48 -32.41 -14.67
N ASP A 183 -12.52 -33.12 -14.20
CA ASP A 183 -13.91 -32.69 -14.31
C ASP A 183 -14.06 -31.32 -13.61
N PRO A 184 -14.35 -30.24 -14.32
CA PRO A 184 -14.54 -28.94 -13.73
C PRO A 184 -15.71 -28.86 -12.74
N ASP A 185 -16.65 -29.84 -12.82
CA ASP A 185 -17.82 -29.87 -11.95
C ASP A 185 -17.56 -30.51 -10.57
N VAL A 186 -16.39 -31.16 -10.36
CA VAL A 186 -16.04 -31.82 -9.10
C VAL A 186 -15.19 -30.96 -8.18
N CYS A 187 -14.61 -29.87 -8.68
CA CYS A 187 -13.76 -28.98 -7.90
C CYS A 187 -14.53 -27.74 -7.43
N GLY A 188 -15.50 -27.92 -6.53
CA GLY A 188 -16.19 -26.85 -5.82
C GLY A 188 -15.30 -26.16 -4.76
N GLY A 189 -14.02 -25.90 -5.05
CA GLY A 189 -13.06 -25.34 -4.12
C GLY A 189 -12.65 -23.90 -4.42
N ASN A 190 -12.21 -23.20 -3.37
CA ASN A 190 -11.62 -21.86 -3.50
C ASN A 190 -10.29 -21.95 -4.26
N GLN A 191 -10.04 -21.02 -5.19
CA GLN A 191 -8.80 -20.93 -5.94
C GLN A 191 -7.90 -19.88 -5.30
N LEU A 192 -6.65 -20.24 -5.01
CA LEU A 192 -5.65 -19.33 -4.46
C LEU A 192 -4.68 -18.87 -5.56
N TRP A 193 -4.53 -17.58 -5.71
CA TRP A 193 -3.65 -16.91 -6.66
C TRP A 193 -2.58 -16.12 -5.88
N PRO A 194 -1.42 -16.74 -5.60
CA PRO A 194 -0.32 -16.04 -4.98
C PRO A 194 0.38 -15.16 -6.02
N ILE A 195 0.50 -13.87 -5.74
CA ILE A 195 1.17 -12.87 -6.58
C ILE A 195 2.31 -12.26 -5.80
N ASN A 196 3.53 -12.42 -6.30
CA ASN A 196 4.73 -11.85 -5.71
C ASN A 196 5.27 -10.77 -6.63
N GLN A 197 5.48 -9.58 -6.08
CA GLN A 197 5.93 -8.41 -6.83
C GLN A 197 7.14 -7.80 -6.16
N PHE A 198 8.23 -7.69 -6.91
CA PHE A 198 9.39 -6.88 -6.56
C PHE A 198 9.33 -5.60 -7.38
N ARG A 199 9.23 -4.46 -6.71
CA ARG A 199 9.11 -3.16 -7.39
C ARG A 199 10.23 -2.22 -7.01
N ALA A 200 10.60 -1.37 -7.95
CA ALA A 200 11.39 -0.19 -7.70
C ALA A 200 10.69 1.04 -8.25
N ALA A 201 10.80 2.13 -7.52
CA ALA A 201 10.29 3.40 -7.96
C ALA A 201 11.30 4.51 -7.70
N THR A 202 11.27 5.51 -8.54
CA THR A 202 11.93 6.78 -8.28
C THR A 202 10.96 7.90 -8.55
N GLY A 203 10.97 8.89 -7.67
CA GLY A 203 10.11 10.06 -7.75
C GLY A 203 10.92 11.33 -7.54
N TRP A 204 10.63 12.35 -8.31
CA TRP A 204 11.10 13.70 -8.11
C TRP A 204 9.93 14.59 -7.74
N GLY A 205 10.11 15.42 -6.72
CA GLY A 205 9.14 16.41 -6.29
C GLY A 205 9.75 17.78 -6.17
N ARG A 206 9.03 18.79 -6.66
CA ARG A 206 9.33 20.20 -6.45
C ARG A 206 8.11 20.94 -5.94
N ASP A 207 8.21 21.47 -4.74
CA ASP A 207 7.13 22.22 -4.10
C ASP A 207 7.59 23.66 -3.77
N THR A 208 7.03 24.62 -4.48
CA THR A 208 7.29 26.06 -4.27
C THR A 208 6.08 26.79 -3.72
N ARG A 209 5.08 26.06 -3.24
CA ARG A 209 3.86 26.65 -2.67
C ARG A 209 4.19 27.40 -1.38
N ASN A 210 3.52 28.50 -1.16
CA ASN A 210 3.72 29.33 0.03
C ASN A 210 3.10 28.73 1.29
N ASP A 211 2.17 27.79 1.16
CA ASP A 211 1.51 27.09 2.25
C ASP A 211 1.15 25.67 1.79
N TYR A 212 1.29 24.69 2.68
CA TYR A 212 1.00 23.30 2.37
C TYR A 212 -0.50 22.99 2.40
N VAL A 213 -1.24 23.62 3.31
CA VAL A 213 -2.67 23.33 3.54
C VAL A 213 -3.57 24.22 2.69
N LEU A 214 -3.25 25.52 2.64
CA LEU A 214 -4.02 26.55 1.92
C LEU A 214 -3.13 27.36 0.98
N PRO A 215 -2.60 26.71 -0.08
CA PRO A 215 -1.71 27.40 -1.00
C PRO A 215 -2.43 28.52 -1.75
N THR A 216 -1.83 29.68 -1.80
CA THR A 216 -2.33 30.82 -2.57
C THR A 216 -1.45 31.19 -3.75
N ARG A 217 -0.18 30.74 -3.76
CA ARG A 217 0.77 30.97 -4.85
C ARG A 217 1.83 29.86 -4.89
N GLY A 218 2.44 29.69 -6.05
CA GLY A 218 3.51 28.72 -6.27
C GLY A 218 3.07 27.53 -7.09
N THR A 219 3.92 26.54 -7.20
CA THR A 219 3.70 25.34 -8.00
C THR A 219 4.07 24.08 -7.21
N LEU A 220 3.37 23.02 -7.49
CA LEU A 220 3.76 21.66 -7.12
C LEU A 220 4.01 20.87 -8.41
N ASN A 221 5.13 20.20 -8.50
CA ASN A 221 5.46 19.27 -9.57
C ASN A 221 5.89 17.97 -8.92
N ARG A 222 5.36 16.85 -9.39
CA ARG A 222 5.80 15.51 -9.04
C ARG A 222 5.88 14.67 -10.27
N ALA A 223 7.00 13.99 -10.46
CA ALA A 223 7.18 13.01 -11.51
C ALA A 223 7.66 11.71 -10.89
N GLY A 224 7.13 10.58 -11.33
CA GLY A 224 7.49 9.27 -10.81
C GLY A 224 7.53 8.21 -11.89
N VAL A 225 8.45 7.28 -11.72
CA VAL A 225 8.55 6.04 -12.51
C VAL A 225 8.58 4.88 -11.55
N GLU A 226 7.76 3.88 -11.80
CA GLU A 226 7.73 2.62 -11.06
C GLU A 226 7.82 1.48 -12.07
N PHE A 227 8.55 0.44 -11.73
CA PHE A 227 8.64 -0.78 -12.53
C PHE A 227 8.80 -2.01 -11.64
N SER A 228 8.33 -3.14 -12.15
CA SER A 228 8.56 -4.44 -11.53
C SER A 228 9.92 -5.00 -11.94
N PHE A 229 10.61 -5.65 -10.99
CA PHE A 229 11.85 -6.37 -11.29
C PHE A 229 11.57 -7.72 -11.96
N PRO A 230 12.55 -8.25 -12.74
CA PRO A 230 12.51 -9.64 -13.20
C PRO A 230 12.40 -10.61 -12.02
N GLY A 231 11.49 -11.56 -12.11
CA GLY A 231 11.13 -12.49 -11.03
C GLY A 231 9.85 -12.10 -10.28
N SER A 232 9.25 -10.98 -10.63
CA SER A 232 7.87 -10.66 -10.28
C SER A 232 6.90 -11.47 -11.13
N ASP A 233 5.76 -11.85 -10.55
CA ASP A 233 4.73 -12.62 -11.26
C ASP A 233 4.03 -11.78 -12.36
N ILE A 234 3.99 -10.46 -12.17
CA ILE A 234 3.47 -9.51 -13.16
C ILE A 234 4.55 -8.49 -13.51
N ALA A 235 4.91 -8.41 -14.79
CA ALA A 235 5.83 -7.40 -15.29
C ALA A 235 5.03 -6.14 -15.66
N TYR A 236 5.41 -5.00 -15.12
CA TYR A 236 4.77 -3.73 -15.46
C TYR A 236 5.72 -2.55 -15.30
N TYR A 237 5.34 -1.44 -15.94
CA TYR A 237 5.92 -0.14 -15.65
C TYR A 237 4.85 0.93 -15.60
N LYS A 238 5.07 1.94 -14.77
CA LYS A 238 4.20 3.10 -14.61
C LYS A 238 5.01 4.38 -14.67
N PHE A 239 4.47 5.37 -15.33
CA PHE A 239 4.91 6.75 -15.26
C PHE A 239 3.77 7.60 -14.71
N SER A 240 4.08 8.52 -13.81
CA SER A 240 3.11 9.48 -13.27
C SER A 240 3.69 10.88 -13.26
N TYR A 241 2.85 11.85 -13.55
CA TYR A 241 3.21 13.26 -13.45
C TYR A 241 2.03 14.05 -12.93
N GLU A 242 2.27 14.79 -11.84
CA GLU A 242 1.32 15.69 -11.20
C GLU A 242 1.84 17.12 -11.28
N PHE A 243 1.01 18.03 -11.70
CA PHE A 243 1.31 19.47 -11.74
C PHE A 243 0.17 20.25 -11.12
N GLU A 244 0.51 21.16 -10.21
CA GLU A 244 -0.42 22.16 -9.67
C GLU A 244 0.21 23.56 -9.75
N TYR A 245 -0.61 24.53 -10.08
CA TYR A 245 -0.24 25.94 -10.15
C TYR A 245 -1.24 26.78 -9.37
N TYR A 246 -0.74 27.66 -8.52
CA TYR A 246 -1.54 28.57 -7.72
C TYR A 246 -1.13 30.02 -7.99
N LYS A 247 -2.12 30.88 -8.27
CA LYS A 247 -1.90 32.32 -8.50
C LYS A 247 -3.00 33.13 -7.81
N PRO A 248 -2.68 34.03 -6.88
CA PRO A 248 -3.68 34.94 -6.33
C PRO A 248 -4.11 35.95 -7.41
N LEU A 249 -5.41 36.04 -7.65
CA LEU A 249 -6.02 37.03 -8.55
C LEU A 249 -6.33 38.33 -7.79
N ASN A 250 -6.75 38.17 -6.53
CA ASN A 250 -6.94 39.28 -5.58
C ASN A 250 -6.86 38.73 -4.14
N SER A 251 -7.16 39.56 -3.13
CA SER A 251 -7.03 39.21 -1.71
C SER A 251 -7.96 38.07 -1.25
N TRP A 252 -9.01 37.74 -2.00
CA TRP A 252 -10.01 36.74 -1.65
C TRP A 252 -10.15 35.61 -2.71
N LEU A 253 -9.51 35.75 -3.87
CA LEU A 253 -9.65 34.79 -4.96
C LEU A 253 -8.28 34.26 -5.42
N VAL A 254 -8.13 32.95 -5.41
CA VAL A 254 -6.95 32.23 -5.89
C VAL A 254 -7.35 31.39 -7.10
N PHE A 255 -6.61 31.52 -8.17
CA PHE A 255 -6.70 30.65 -9.33
C PHE A 255 -5.86 29.39 -9.08
N LYS A 256 -6.46 28.21 -9.25
CA LYS A 256 -5.78 26.92 -9.26
C LYS A 256 -5.93 26.26 -10.64
N ALA A 257 -4.82 25.80 -11.19
CA ALA A 257 -4.79 24.88 -12.34
C ALA A 257 -4.00 23.66 -11.94
N GLY A 258 -4.43 22.49 -12.36
CA GLY A 258 -3.74 21.23 -12.09
C GLY A 258 -3.99 20.22 -13.18
N THR A 259 -3.06 19.28 -13.33
CA THR A 259 -3.16 18.13 -14.22
C THR A 259 -2.46 16.93 -13.60
N ASP A 260 -3.07 15.78 -13.80
CA ASP A 260 -2.52 14.47 -13.46
C ASP A 260 -2.43 13.63 -14.72
N LEU A 261 -1.24 13.16 -15.02
CA LEU A 261 -0.97 12.30 -16.17
C LEU A 261 -0.42 10.97 -15.67
N GLY A 262 -0.93 9.88 -16.22
CA GLY A 262 -0.44 8.53 -15.95
C GLY A 262 -0.32 7.75 -17.25
N TYR A 263 0.75 6.99 -17.35
CA TYR A 263 0.96 6.03 -18.42
C TYR A 263 1.60 4.77 -17.86
N GLY A 264 1.16 3.60 -18.30
CA GLY A 264 1.74 2.33 -17.88
C GLY A 264 1.25 1.21 -18.77
N ASP A 265 1.98 0.08 -18.68
CA ASP A 265 1.68 -1.15 -19.39
C ASP A 265 2.16 -2.35 -18.57
N SER A 266 1.58 -3.55 -18.84
CA SER A 266 1.87 -4.81 -18.13
C SER A 266 1.85 -6.00 -19.08
#